data_20b919540db4e9238fa40e2abe45386d
#
_entry.id   20b919540db4e9238fa40e2abe45386d
#
_cell.length_a   1.000
_cell.length_b   1.000
_cell.length_c   1.000
_cell.angle_alpha   90.00
_cell.angle_beta   90.00
_cell.angle_gamma   90.00
#
_symmetry.space_group_name_H-M   'P 1'
#
loop_
_entity.id
_entity.type
_entity.pdbx_description
1 polymer ?
#
loop_
_entity_poly.entity_id
_entity_poly.type
_entity_poly.pdbx_seq_one_letter_code
_entity_poly.pdbx_strand_id
1 'polypeptide(L)'
;MDAPRLNYYILFDNYTQGLALHELLRSEGLRARIAPTPRSVEGSQPCGMSLLVREEDIDAVRSCILRHRAEHRDIVAAPCQIDPHRGKFC
;
A
#
# COMPACT_ATOMS: atom_id res chain seq x y z
N MET A 1 -11.71 -8.25 22.23
CA MET A 1 -11.96 -7.09 21.38
C MET A 1 -10.77 -6.88 20.47
N ASP A 2 -11.03 -6.80 19.19
CA ASP A 2 -9.95 -6.76 18.23
C ASP A 2 -9.36 -5.37 18.08
N ALA A 3 -8.04 -5.29 18.09
CA ALA A 3 -7.36 -4.05 17.77
C ALA A 3 -7.61 -3.72 16.30
N PRO A 4 -7.71 -2.41 15.96
CA PRO A 4 -7.85 -2.03 14.57
C PRO A 4 -6.64 -2.52 13.78
N ARG A 5 -6.90 -3.07 12.61
CA ARG A 5 -5.82 -3.49 11.75
C ARG A 5 -5.22 -2.29 11.05
N LEU A 6 -3.92 -2.35 10.86
CA LEU A 6 -3.23 -1.34 10.07
C LEU A 6 -3.13 -1.81 8.64
N ASN A 7 -3.37 -0.90 7.72
CA ASN A 7 -3.05 -1.11 6.33
C ASN A 7 -1.84 -0.27 6.01
N TYR A 8 -1.01 -0.77 5.13
CA TYR A 8 0.19 -0.06 4.70
C TYR A 8 0.01 0.38 3.27
N TYR A 9 0.38 1.61 3.00
CA TYR A 9 0.24 2.19 1.67
C TYR A 9 1.62 2.54 1.15
N ILE A 10 1.96 1.93 0.01
CA ILE A 10 3.23 2.24 -0.64
C ILE A 10 2.96 3.36 -1.63
N LEU A 11 3.55 4.51 -1.35
CA LEU A 11 3.38 5.70 -2.18
C LEU A 11 4.40 5.66 -3.31
N PHE A 12 4.00 6.13 -4.48
CA PHE A 12 4.90 6.20 -5.62
C PHE A 12 4.73 7.54 -6.32
N ASP A 13 5.75 7.92 -7.08
CA ASP A 13 5.81 9.22 -7.72
C ASP A 13 4.90 9.32 -8.94
N ASN A 14 4.68 8.19 -9.60
CA ASN A 14 3.79 8.15 -10.75
C ASN A 14 3.19 6.76 -10.89
N TYR A 15 2.17 6.66 -11.72
CA TYR A 15 1.44 5.42 -11.88
C TYR A 15 2.29 4.29 -12.47
N THR A 16 3.19 4.64 -13.38
CA THR A 16 4.09 3.66 -14.00
C THR A 16 4.99 2.99 -12.94
N GLN A 17 5.50 3.79 -12.02
CA GLN A 17 6.30 3.27 -10.92
C GLN A 17 5.47 2.31 -10.06
N GLY A 18 4.24 2.71 -9.77
CA GLY A 18 3.33 1.86 -8.99
C GLY A 18 3.02 0.54 -9.67
N LEU A 19 2.79 0.57 -10.97
CA LEU A 19 2.51 -0.65 -11.73
C LEU A 19 3.72 -1.59 -11.74
N ALA A 20 4.91 -1.04 -11.92
CA ALA A 20 6.13 -1.85 -11.90
C ALA A 20 6.32 -2.53 -10.55
N LEU A 21 6.10 -1.79 -9.48
CA LEU A 21 6.20 -2.34 -8.14
C LEU A 21 5.12 -3.41 -7.90
N HIS A 22 3.92 -3.16 -8.34
CA HIS A 22 2.81 -4.11 -8.21
C HIS A 22 3.15 -5.43 -8.92
N GLU A 23 3.70 -5.35 -10.13
CA GLU A 23 4.11 -6.52 -10.88
C GLU A 23 5.22 -7.30 -10.17
N LEU A 24 6.19 -6.57 -9.62
CA LEU A 24 7.27 -7.20 -8.87
C LEU A 24 6.72 -7.98 -7.67
N LEU A 25 5.87 -7.36 -6.88
CA LEU A 25 5.29 -8.00 -5.70
C LEU A 25 4.47 -9.22 -6.10
N ARG A 26 3.71 -9.10 -7.17
CA ARG A 26 2.90 -10.20 -7.67
C ARG A 26 3.77 -11.37 -8.11
N SER A 27 4.89 -11.11 -8.77
CA SER A 27 5.81 -12.15 -9.22
C SER A 27 6.46 -12.88 -8.06
N GLU A 28 6.54 -12.24 -6.89
CA GLU A 28 7.07 -12.85 -5.67
C GLU A 28 5.98 -13.53 -4.84
N GLY A 29 4.76 -13.57 -5.34
CA GLY A 29 3.65 -14.18 -4.62
C GLY A 29 3.10 -13.35 -3.49
N LEU A 30 3.41 -12.06 -3.47
CA LEU A 30 2.94 -11.16 -2.42
C LEU A 30 1.67 -10.43 -2.85
N ARG A 31 0.83 -10.16 -1.88
CA ARG A 31 -0.45 -9.48 -2.12
C ARG A 31 -0.31 -7.99 -1.98
N ALA A 32 -0.71 -7.29 -3.00
CA ALA A 32 -0.81 -5.84 -2.96
C ALA A 32 -1.90 -5.42 -3.93
N ARG A 33 -2.60 -4.35 -3.60
CA ARG A 33 -3.70 -3.85 -4.43
C ARG A 33 -3.47 -2.39 -4.72
N ILE A 34 -3.83 -1.97 -5.93
CA ILE A 34 -3.84 -0.56 -6.24
C ILE A 34 -5.11 0.03 -5.61
N ALA A 35 -4.94 1.06 -4.80
CA ALA A 35 -6.02 1.66 -4.07
C ALA A 35 -5.83 3.17 -3.99
N PRO A 36 -6.93 3.93 -3.82
CA PRO A 36 -6.81 5.36 -3.61
C PRO A 36 -6.03 5.65 -2.34
N THR A 37 -5.17 6.67 -2.39
CA THR A 37 -4.40 7.07 -1.22
C THR A 37 -5.33 7.71 -0.19
N PRO A 38 -5.22 7.33 1.09
CA PRO A 38 -6.03 7.95 2.12
C PRO A 38 -5.79 9.45 2.21
N ARG A 39 -6.83 10.19 2.58
CA ARG A 39 -6.73 11.65 2.69
C ARG A 39 -5.66 12.09 3.67
N SER A 40 -5.43 11.31 4.71
CA SER A 40 -4.44 11.64 5.73
C SER A 40 -3.02 11.72 5.16
N VAL A 41 -2.76 11.08 4.02
CA VAL A 41 -1.43 11.10 3.40
C VAL A 41 -1.47 11.66 1.98
N GLU A 42 -2.63 12.08 1.53
CA GLU A 42 -2.84 12.48 0.14
C GLU A 42 -1.97 13.65 -0.29
N GLY A 43 -1.75 14.60 0.60
CA GLY A 43 -0.95 15.78 0.27
C GLY A 43 0.54 15.52 0.16
N SER A 44 0.99 14.31 0.51
CA SER A 44 2.42 14.00 0.52
C SER A 44 2.93 13.36 -0.76
N GLN A 45 2.06 13.17 -1.75
CA GLN A 45 2.48 12.53 -2.99
C GLN A 45 1.74 13.11 -4.19
N PRO A 46 2.40 13.13 -5.36
CA PRO A 46 1.77 13.64 -6.58
C PRO A 46 0.73 12.71 -7.19
N CYS A 47 0.83 11.41 -6.90
CA CYS A 47 -0.10 10.43 -7.43
C CYS A 47 -1.19 10.13 -6.41
N GLY A 48 -2.45 10.18 -6.82
CA GLY A 48 -3.56 9.89 -5.93
C GLY A 48 -3.79 8.42 -5.63
N MET A 49 -2.96 7.54 -6.19
CA MET A 49 -3.07 6.10 -6.00
C MET A 49 -1.86 5.57 -5.25
N SER A 50 -2.04 4.44 -4.58
CA SER A 50 -0.98 3.80 -3.83
C SER A 50 -1.19 2.29 -3.89
N LEU A 51 -0.23 1.53 -3.36
CA LEU A 51 -0.37 0.09 -3.22
C LEU A 51 -0.76 -0.21 -1.79
N LEU A 52 -1.91 -0.86 -1.63
CA LEU A 52 -2.40 -1.27 -0.32
C LEU A 52 -1.84 -2.63 0.03
N VAL A 53 -1.17 -2.73 1.17
CA VAL A 53 -0.60 -3.96 1.69
C VAL A 53 -1.15 -4.20 3.08
N ARG A 54 -1.53 -5.42 3.36
CA ARG A 54 -2.04 -5.77 4.68
C ARG A 54 -0.92 -5.91 5.69
N GLU A 55 -1.25 -5.69 6.96
CA GLU A 55 -0.32 -5.79 8.06
C GLU A 55 0.44 -7.12 8.08
N GLU A 56 -0.23 -8.21 7.77
CA GLU A 56 0.37 -9.54 7.76
C GLU A 56 1.37 -9.74 6.62
N ASP A 57 1.31 -8.93 5.58
CA ASP A 57 2.17 -9.08 4.42
C ASP A 57 3.29 -8.03 4.36
N ILE A 58 3.24 -7.01 5.21
CA ILE A 58 4.12 -5.85 5.07
C ILE A 58 5.61 -6.21 5.22
N ASP A 59 5.93 -7.11 6.13
CA ASP A 59 7.34 -7.48 6.35
C ASP A 59 7.93 -8.15 5.12
N ALA A 60 7.17 -9.06 4.50
CA ALA A 60 7.61 -9.71 3.27
C ALA A 60 7.72 -8.73 2.12
N VAL A 61 6.79 -7.78 2.05
CA VAL A 61 6.80 -6.75 1.02
C VAL A 61 8.02 -5.85 1.17
N ARG A 62 8.32 -5.42 2.40
CA ARG A 62 9.50 -4.59 2.65
C ARG A 62 10.78 -5.32 2.27
N SER A 63 10.87 -6.58 2.63
CA SER A 63 12.05 -7.39 2.27
C SER A 63 12.21 -7.50 0.76
N CYS A 64 11.12 -7.70 0.06
CA CYS A 64 11.13 -7.77 -1.40
C CYS A 64 11.61 -6.45 -2.02
N ILE A 65 11.08 -5.34 -1.53
CA ILE A 65 11.48 -4.02 -2.01
C ILE A 65 12.96 -3.78 -1.79
N LEU A 66 13.47 -4.15 -0.62
CA LEU A 66 14.89 -3.97 -0.32
C LEU A 66 15.78 -4.85 -1.19
N ARG A 67 15.39 -6.11 -1.39
CA ARG A 67 16.18 -7.03 -2.21
C ARG A 67 16.30 -6.57 -3.66
N HIS A 68 15.22 -6.05 -4.19
CA HIS A 68 15.15 -5.64 -5.59
C HIS A 68 15.42 -4.15 -5.78
N ARG A 69 15.62 -3.42 -4.69
CA ARG A 69 15.81 -1.96 -4.72
C ARG A 69 14.71 -1.29 -5.53
N ALA A 70 13.47 -1.72 -5.28
CA ALA A 70 12.33 -1.22 -6.01
C ALA A 70 12.07 0.25 -5.69
N GLU A 71 11.85 1.02 -6.72
CA GLU A 71 11.60 2.44 -6.54
C GLU A 71 10.20 2.69 -5.98
N HIS A 72 10.12 3.52 -4.97
CA HIS A 72 8.87 3.96 -4.38
C HIS A 72 9.13 5.27 -3.66
N ARG A 73 8.08 5.98 -3.31
CA ARG A 73 8.24 7.24 -2.60
C ARG A 73 8.36 7.02 -1.10
N ASP A 74 7.41 6.30 -0.53
CA ASP A 74 7.38 6.08 0.92
C ASP A 74 6.41 4.94 1.23
N ILE A 75 6.46 4.45 2.46
CA ILE A 75 5.52 3.46 2.97
C ILE A 75 4.91 4.04 4.24
N VAL A 76 3.59 4.21 4.25
CA VAL A 76 2.89 4.78 5.39
C VAL A 76 1.87 3.79 5.92
N ALA A 77 1.67 3.80 7.23
CA ALA A 77 0.66 2.99 7.87
C ALA A 77 -0.57 3.84 8.18
N ALA A 78 -1.74 3.28 7.96
CA ALA A 78 -2.98 3.94 8.29
C ALA A 78 -3.97 2.92 8.84
N PRO A 79 -4.80 3.31 9.82
CA PRO A 79 -5.79 2.37 10.35
C PRO A 79 -6.78 1.96 9.26
N CYS A 80 -7.22 0.71 9.36
CA CYS A 80 -8.27 0.22 8.49
C CYS A 80 -9.55 1.00 8.78
N GLN A 81 -10.10 1.63 7.77
CA GLN A 81 -11.33 2.39 7.92
C GLN A 81 -12.53 1.59 7.46
N ILE A 82 -13.54 1.55 8.31
CA ILE A 82 -14.81 0.92 7.97
C ILE A 82 -15.84 2.02 7.85
N ASP A 83 -16.39 2.16 6.67
CA ASP A 83 -17.46 3.13 6.43
C ASP A 83 -18.79 2.37 6.44
N PRO A 84 -19.67 2.65 7.42
CA PRO A 84 -20.94 1.93 7.51
C PRO A 84 -21.86 2.14 6.31
N HIS A 85 -21.66 3.20 5.56
CA HIS A 85 -22.46 3.47 4.37
C HIS A 85 -21.91 2.81 3.10
N ARG A 86 -20.64 2.45 3.11
CA ARG A 86 -19.99 1.88 1.94
C ARG A 86 -19.49 0.47 2.15
N GLY A 87 -19.58 -0.03 3.36
CA GLY A 87 -19.05 -1.32 3.71
C GLY A 87 -17.58 -1.25 4.04
N LYS A 88 -16.94 -2.41 3.99
CA LYS A 88 -15.56 -2.54 4.45
C LYS A 88 -14.57 -2.33 3.33
N PHE A 89 -13.55 -1.56 3.61
CA PHE A 89 -12.44 -1.32 2.70
C PHE A 89 -11.12 -1.88 3.20
N CYS A 90 -11.17 -2.83 4.04
CA CYS A 90 -9.94 -3.40 4.61
C CYS A 90 -9.47 -4.65 3.91
#